data_61b5f12ce73e5f8c557fcdaac8b2e085
#
_entry.id   61b5f12ce73e5f8c557fcdaac8b2e085
#
_cell.length_a   1.000
_cell.length_b   1.000
_cell.length_c   1.000
_cell.angle_alpha   90.00
_cell.angle_beta   90.00
_cell.angle_gamma   90.00
#
_symmetry.space_group_name_H-M   'P 1'
#
loop_
_entity.id
_entity.type
_entity.pdbx_description
1 polymer ?
#
loop_
_entity_poly.entity_id
_entity_poly.type
_entity_poly.pdbx_seq_one_letter_code
_entity_poly.pdbx_strand_id
1 'polypeptide(L)'
;MKDGKLKKTYSYLKIHGFDSDYKSYDIEEIHSRKSKVGQEIRILKLSNNVGKCLELNDDLMALQCNADFLHGQMVYLAKSNLNARKPNITILGGGDGGLLKQSLKINPRSIKLLELDQEVINVCKKYLPHLSKGAFKDERVKILIGDAFENISKLRKNSQHIIFIDLVDSAVKEESKVFGNRSNQLFKQIKRCLKDSGIIVCQASPYQNKVFNTFKKHFKKVYGWTDDFDLNSANSFVYAVK
;
A
#
# COMPACT_ATOMS: atom_id res chain seq x y z
N MET A 1 10.34 -38.36 -8.46
CA MET A 1 10.19 -36.91 -8.62
C MET A 1 10.23 -36.30 -7.23
N LYS A 2 11.26 -35.54 -6.89
CA LYS A 2 11.43 -34.93 -5.58
C LYS A 2 10.50 -33.71 -5.48
N ASP A 3 9.59 -33.72 -4.50
CA ASP A 3 8.77 -32.55 -4.16
C ASP A 3 9.69 -31.37 -3.79
N GLY A 4 9.95 -30.51 -4.75
CA GLY A 4 10.77 -29.30 -4.57
C GLY A 4 9.94 -28.21 -3.88
N LYS A 5 9.52 -28.43 -2.64
CA LYS A 5 8.97 -27.33 -1.82
C LYS A 5 10.09 -26.37 -1.48
N LEU A 6 10.06 -25.20 -2.05
CA LEU A 6 10.95 -24.08 -1.69
C LEU A 6 10.64 -23.67 -0.25
N LYS A 7 11.67 -23.66 0.60
CA LYS A 7 11.58 -23.05 1.94
C LYS A 7 12.16 -21.64 1.83
N LYS A 8 11.33 -20.64 1.97
CA LYS A 8 11.75 -19.24 2.08
C LYS A 8 11.41 -18.69 3.47
N THR A 9 12.32 -17.95 4.07
CA THR A 9 12.06 -17.21 5.31
C THR A 9 11.79 -15.77 4.94
N TYR A 10 10.60 -15.29 5.20
CA TYR A 10 10.26 -13.88 4.99
C TYR A 10 10.40 -13.11 6.30
N SER A 11 11.31 -12.16 6.35
CA SER A 11 11.43 -11.21 7.46
C SER A 11 10.13 -10.43 7.69
N TYR A 12 9.37 -10.18 6.62
CA TYR A 12 8.06 -9.56 6.65
C TYR A 12 7.05 -10.31 7.53
N LEU A 13 7.04 -11.64 7.50
CA LEU A 13 6.11 -12.43 8.33
C LEU A 13 6.42 -12.30 9.82
N LYS A 14 7.70 -12.18 10.17
CA LYS A 14 8.13 -11.88 11.54
C LYS A 14 7.63 -10.50 12.01
N ILE A 15 7.70 -9.52 11.12
CA ILE A 15 7.26 -8.15 11.38
C ILE A 15 5.74 -8.06 11.57
N HIS A 16 4.95 -8.93 10.94
CA HIS A 16 3.48 -8.90 11.01
C HIS A 16 2.87 -9.86 12.05
N GLY A 17 3.61 -10.19 13.10
CA GLY A 17 3.09 -10.97 14.24
C GLY A 17 2.86 -12.46 13.95
N PHE A 18 3.35 -12.96 12.82
CA PHE A 18 3.38 -14.38 12.54
C PHE A 18 4.62 -15.01 13.19
N ASP A 19 4.49 -15.29 14.47
CA ASP A 19 5.38 -16.08 15.34
C ASP A 19 6.89 -15.77 15.29
N SER A 20 7.47 -15.47 16.45
CA SER A 20 8.87 -15.11 16.68
C SER A 20 9.88 -16.22 16.39
N ASP A 21 9.41 -17.48 16.32
CA ASP A 21 10.27 -18.59 15.99
C ASP A 21 10.40 -18.69 14.47
N TYR A 22 11.63 -18.72 13.99
CA TYR A 22 12.05 -18.88 12.59
C TYR A 22 11.40 -20.10 11.89
N LYS A 23 10.07 -20.13 11.81
CA LYS A 23 9.34 -21.18 11.10
C LYS A 23 9.50 -20.95 9.61
N SER A 24 10.16 -21.86 8.94
CA SER A 24 10.12 -21.94 7.50
C SER A 24 8.69 -22.28 7.06
N TYR A 25 8.11 -21.43 6.21
CA TYR A 25 6.84 -21.73 5.56
C TYR A 25 7.07 -22.64 4.36
N ASP A 26 6.27 -23.69 4.23
CA ASP A 26 6.16 -24.38 2.96
C ASP A 26 5.48 -23.45 1.97
N ILE A 27 6.09 -23.28 0.81
CA ILE A 27 5.64 -22.37 -0.23
C ILE A 27 5.26 -23.15 -1.47
N GLU A 28 4.04 -22.90 -1.94
CA GLU A 28 3.56 -23.36 -3.23
C GLU A 28 3.46 -22.15 -4.15
N GLU A 29 4.20 -22.13 -5.25
CA GLU A 29 4.05 -21.11 -6.27
C GLU A 29 2.81 -21.42 -7.12
N ILE A 30 1.79 -20.55 -7.02
CA ILE A 30 0.54 -20.66 -7.78
C ILE A 30 0.65 -20.01 -9.16
N HIS A 31 1.41 -18.92 -9.23
CA HIS A 31 1.60 -18.15 -10.47
C HIS A 31 2.87 -17.33 -10.39
N SER A 32 3.58 -17.25 -11.51
CA SER A 32 4.76 -16.40 -11.67
C SER A 32 4.75 -15.74 -13.04
N ARG A 33 5.10 -14.47 -13.10
CA ARG A 33 5.17 -13.71 -14.33
C ARG A 33 6.08 -12.49 -14.21
N LYS A 34 6.84 -12.20 -15.23
CA LYS A 34 7.49 -10.89 -15.40
C LYS A 34 6.61 -9.98 -16.23
N SER A 35 6.32 -8.80 -15.71
CA SER A 35 5.49 -7.81 -16.38
C SER A 35 6.27 -6.99 -17.42
N LYS A 36 5.53 -6.22 -18.25
CA LYS A 36 6.13 -5.32 -19.24
C LYS A 36 6.97 -4.19 -18.63
N VAL A 37 6.66 -3.79 -17.39
CA VAL A 37 7.43 -2.78 -16.66
C VAL A 37 8.60 -3.37 -15.86
N GLY A 38 8.84 -4.68 -16.02
CA GLY A 38 9.99 -5.37 -15.44
C GLY A 38 9.76 -5.91 -14.03
N GLN A 39 8.56 -5.82 -13.45
CA GLN A 39 8.26 -6.41 -12.15
C GLN A 39 8.11 -7.94 -12.26
N GLU A 40 8.71 -8.65 -11.33
CA GLU A 40 8.43 -10.08 -11.11
C GLU A 40 7.22 -10.20 -10.19
N ILE A 41 6.12 -10.73 -10.72
CA ILE A 41 4.85 -10.87 -10.00
C ILE A 41 4.66 -12.34 -9.67
N ARG A 42 4.61 -12.68 -8.40
CA ARG A 42 4.32 -14.05 -7.96
C ARG A 42 3.11 -14.09 -7.03
N ILE A 43 2.31 -15.14 -7.20
CA ILE A 43 1.28 -15.52 -6.24
C ILE A 43 1.74 -16.80 -5.59
N LEU A 44 1.92 -16.73 -4.29
CA LEU A 44 2.39 -17.82 -3.48
C LEU A 44 1.27 -18.24 -2.51
N LYS A 45 1.26 -19.50 -2.13
CA LYS A 45 0.46 -20.03 -1.03
C LYS A 45 1.40 -20.46 0.07
N LEU A 46 1.18 -19.92 1.24
CA LEU A 46 1.97 -20.19 2.43
C LEU A 46 1.23 -21.16 3.34
N SER A 47 1.96 -22.07 3.99
CA SER A 47 1.43 -22.97 5.02
C SER A 47 0.93 -22.20 6.26
N ASN A 48 0.44 -22.93 7.26
CA ASN A 48 0.08 -22.39 8.58
C ASN A 48 -1.01 -21.31 8.57
N ASN A 49 -2.05 -21.48 7.72
CA ASN A 49 -3.21 -20.58 7.63
C ASN A 49 -2.91 -19.13 7.17
N VAL A 50 -1.71 -18.84 6.68
CA VAL A 50 -1.39 -17.53 6.11
C VAL A 50 -2.15 -17.29 4.80
N GLY A 51 -2.38 -18.38 4.05
CA GLY A 51 -3.13 -18.33 2.80
C GLY A 51 -2.29 -17.84 1.62
N LYS A 52 -2.94 -17.24 0.64
CA LYS A 52 -2.27 -16.72 -0.54
C LYS A 52 -1.68 -15.34 -0.27
N CYS A 53 -0.60 -15.02 -1.00
CA CYS A 53 0.04 -13.72 -0.95
C CYS A 53 0.47 -13.26 -2.34
N LEU A 54 0.61 -11.94 -2.47
CA LEU A 54 1.27 -11.28 -3.57
C LEU A 54 2.73 -11.03 -3.19
N GLU A 55 3.64 -11.43 -4.07
CA GLU A 55 5.06 -11.08 -3.97
C GLU A 55 5.45 -10.30 -5.23
N LEU A 56 6.16 -9.18 -5.06
CA LEU A 56 6.72 -8.39 -6.17
C LEU A 56 8.22 -8.23 -5.96
N ASN A 57 9.03 -8.67 -6.94
CA ASN A 57 10.50 -8.57 -6.89
C ASN A 57 11.10 -9.15 -5.59
N ASP A 58 10.66 -10.32 -5.17
CA ASP A 58 11.02 -11.00 -3.91
C ASP A 58 10.53 -10.33 -2.61
N ASP A 59 9.79 -9.22 -2.69
CA ASP A 59 9.18 -8.56 -1.55
C ASP A 59 7.71 -8.96 -1.39
N LEU A 60 7.32 -9.32 -0.17
CA LEU A 60 5.96 -9.72 0.15
C LEU A 60 5.07 -8.48 0.32
N MET A 61 4.06 -8.31 -0.54
CA MET A 61 3.25 -7.10 -0.62
C MET A 61 1.92 -7.20 0.09
N ALA A 62 1.20 -8.31 -0.10
CA ALA A 62 -0.13 -8.48 0.47
C ALA A 62 -0.35 -9.93 0.91
N LEU A 63 -0.88 -10.11 2.11
CA LEU A 63 -1.26 -11.39 2.67
C LEU A 63 -2.77 -11.51 2.76
N GLN A 64 -3.30 -12.67 2.39
CA GLN A 64 -4.73 -12.95 2.46
C GLN A 64 -5.29 -12.75 3.86
N CYS A 65 -4.55 -13.14 4.89
CA CYS A 65 -5.02 -13.17 6.27
C CYS A 65 -5.11 -11.79 6.94
N ASN A 66 -4.28 -10.80 6.54
CA ASN A 66 -4.20 -9.52 7.25
C ASN A 66 -4.45 -8.26 6.39
N ALA A 67 -4.53 -8.40 5.07
CA ALA A 67 -4.68 -7.23 4.17
C ALA A 67 -5.91 -6.37 4.54
N ASP A 68 -7.03 -6.98 4.92
CA ASP A 68 -8.23 -6.23 5.33
C ASP A 68 -8.01 -5.40 6.59
N PHE A 69 -7.22 -5.90 7.54
CA PHE A 69 -6.87 -5.18 8.75
C PHE A 69 -5.97 -3.98 8.42
N LEU A 70 -4.87 -4.20 7.71
CA LEU A 70 -3.90 -3.14 7.38
C LEU A 70 -4.53 -1.99 6.60
N HIS A 71 -5.20 -2.32 5.49
CA HIS A 71 -5.88 -1.32 4.68
C HIS A 71 -7.05 -0.65 5.42
N GLY A 72 -7.72 -1.42 6.30
CA GLY A 72 -8.76 -0.90 7.18
C GLY A 72 -8.23 0.17 8.13
N GLN A 73 -7.05 -0.04 8.73
CA GLN A 73 -6.40 0.93 9.62
C GLN A 73 -6.04 2.22 8.88
N MET A 74 -5.48 2.13 7.65
CA MET A 74 -5.20 3.33 6.85
C MET A 74 -6.46 4.16 6.61
N VAL A 75 -7.57 3.52 6.25
CA VAL A 75 -8.85 4.20 6.00
C VAL A 75 -9.43 4.76 7.30
N TYR A 76 -9.34 4.03 8.41
CA TYR A 76 -9.78 4.49 9.73
C TYR A 76 -9.02 5.75 10.14
N LEU A 77 -7.69 5.77 10.06
CA LEU A 77 -6.87 6.95 10.38
C LEU A 77 -7.26 8.16 9.53
N ALA A 78 -7.47 7.95 8.22
CA ALA A 78 -7.91 9.01 7.33
C ALA A 78 -9.30 9.54 7.72
N LYS A 79 -10.26 8.65 7.95
CA LYS A 79 -11.65 9.03 8.23
C LYS A 79 -11.81 9.71 9.58
N SER A 80 -11.11 9.23 10.61
CA SER A 80 -11.18 9.79 11.97
C SER A 80 -10.61 11.22 12.08
N ASN A 81 -9.73 11.59 11.15
CA ASN A 81 -9.08 12.90 11.13
C ASN A 81 -9.58 13.81 10.00
N LEU A 82 -10.67 13.43 9.31
CA LEU A 82 -11.21 14.17 8.18
C LEU A 82 -12.70 14.50 8.35
N ASN A 83 -13.06 15.77 8.28
CA ASN A 83 -14.45 16.20 8.27
C ASN A 83 -14.95 16.36 6.81
N ALA A 84 -15.15 15.25 6.11
CA ALA A 84 -15.76 15.23 4.78
C ALA A 84 -16.71 14.04 4.64
N ARG A 85 -17.98 14.32 4.25
CA ARG A 85 -19.01 13.27 4.08
C ARG A 85 -18.75 12.37 2.89
N LYS A 86 -18.33 12.93 1.76
CA LYS A 86 -18.04 12.22 0.49
C LYS A 86 -16.67 12.65 -0.01
N PRO A 87 -15.56 12.08 0.51
CA PRO A 87 -14.23 12.51 0.14
C PRO A 87 -13.87 12.15 -1.31
N ASN A 88 -13.04 12.98 -1.96
CA ASN A 88 -12.26 12.58 -3.12
C ASN A 88 -10.98 11.95 -2.61
N ILE A 89 -10.67 10.75 -3.08
CA ILE A 89 -9.52 9.95 -2.63
C ILE A 89 -8.57 9.73 -3.80
N THR A 90 -7.28 9.74 -3.52
CA THR A 90 -6.25 9.26 -4.43
C THR A 90 -5.42 8.21 -3.70
N ILE A 91 -5.19 7.07 -4.34
CA ILE A 91 -4.33 5.99 -3.87
C ILE A 91 -3.13 5.94 -4.82
N LEU A 92 -1.93 6.05 -4.28
CA LEU A 92 -0.68 5.87 -5.00
C LEU A 92 -0.23 4.43 -4.78
N GLY A 93 -0.21 3.60 -5.82
CA GLY A 93 -0.05 2.15 -5.74
C GLY A 93 -1.37 1.44 -5.44
N GLY A 94 -1.31 0.32 -4.71
CA GLY A 94 -2.49 -0.44 -4.28
C GLY A 94 -3.11 -1.32 -5.36
N GLY A 95 -2.29 -1.84 -6.28
CA GLY A 95 -2.72 -2.70 -7.39
C GLY A 95 -3.37 -4.02 -6.96
N ASP A 96 -3.21 -4.44 -5.69
CA ASP A 96 -3.92 -5.58 -5.11
C ASP A 96 -5.43 -5.31 -4.89
N GLY A 97 -5.82 -4.04 -4.79
CA GLY A 97 -7.20 -3.58 -4.63
C GLY A 97 -7.74 -3.66 -3.20
N GLY A 98 -6.94 -4.04 -2.21
CA GLY A 98 -7.37 -4.12 -0.82
C GLY A 98 -7.69 -2.75 -0.23
N LEU A 99 -6.79 -1.79 -0.39
CA LEU A 99 -7.01 -0.41 0.06
C LEU A 99 -8.15 0.26 -0.71
N LEU A 100 -8.30 -0.06 -2.01
CA LEU A 100 -9.42 0.41 -2.82
C LEU A 100 -10.77 -0.07 -2.24
N LYS A 101 -10.86 -1.37 -1.92
CA LYS A 101 -12.05 -1.98 -1.28
C LYS A 101 -12.39 -1.31 0.05
N GLN A 102 -11.40 -1.11 0.91
CA GLN A 102 -11.63 -0.45 2.21
C GLN A 102 -12.03 1.02 2.03
N SER A 103 -11.42 1.72 1.07
CA SER A 103 -11.75 3.12 0.77
C SER A 103 -13.18 3.31 0.29
N LEU A 104 -13.77 2.35 -0.41
CA LEU A 104 -15.18 2.42 -0.85
C LEU A 104 -16.18 2.38 0.32
N LYS A 105 -15.81 1.79 1.47
CA LYS A 105 -16.68 1.71 2.66
C LYS A 105 -17.00 3.07 3.28
N ILE A 106 -16.15 4.08 3.09
CA ILE A 106 -16.40 5.44 3.62
C ILE A 106 -17.21 6.33 2.67
N ASN A 107 -17.86 5.72 1.67
CA ASN A 107 -18.72 6.39 0.71
C ASN A 107 -18.06 7.59 0.01
N PRO A 108 -16.94 7.40 -0.70
CA PRO A 108 -16.25 8.47 -1.40
C PRO A 108 -17.07 9.01 -2.58
N ARG A 109 -16.83 10.28 -2.95
CA ARG A 109 -17.34 10.85 -4.20
C ARG A 109 -16.63 10.23 -5.41
N SER A 110 -15.32 10.06 -5.30
CA SER A 110 -14.49 9.45 -6.33
C SER A 110 -13.20 8.92 -5.74
N ILE A 111 -12.67 7.86 -6.34
CA ILE A 111 -11.34 7.33 -6.05
C ILE A 111 -10.51 7.31 -7.33
N LYS A 112 -9.28 7.80 -7.25
CA LYS A 112 -8.27 7.61 -8.29
C LYS A 112 -7.22 6.65 -7.78
N LEU A 113 -7.03 5.54 -8.47
CA LEU A 113 -5.97 4.57 -8.23
C LEU A 113 -4.85 4.82 -9.25
N LEU A 114 -3.67 5.19 -8.79
CA LEU A 114 -2.50 5.45 -9.60
C LEU A 114 -1.55 4.26 -9.47
N GLU A 115 -1.67 3.30 -10.36
CA GLU A 115 -0.92 2.05 -10.33
C GLU A 115 0.07 1.99 -11.50
N LEU A 116 1.30 1.58 -11.20
CA LEU A 116 2.35 1.48 -12.21
C LEU A 116 2.07 0.36 -13.20
N ASP A 117 1.60 -0.77 -12.71
CA ASP A 117 1.57 -2.02 -13.44
C ASP A 117 0.17 -2.62 -13.56
N GLN A 118 -0.42 -2.53 -14.74
CA GLN A 118 -1.71 -3.16 -15.04
C GLN A 118 -1.71 -4.67 -14.78
N GLU A 119 -0.56 -5.34 -14.91
CA GLU A 119 -0.47 -6.79 -14.71
C GLU A 119 -0.64 -7.16 -13.24
N VAL A 120 -0.19 -6.34 -12.30
CA VAL A 120 -0.44 -6.54 -10.86
C VAL A 120 -1.96 -6.59 -10.60
N ILE A 121 -2.70 -5.62 -11.14
CA ILE A 121 -4.17 -5.59 -11.02
C ILE A 121 -4.80 -6.85 -11.63
N ASN A 122 -4.35 -7.27 -12.81
CA ASN A 122 -4.88 -8.43 -13.52
C ASN A 122 -4.65 -9.73 -12.74
N VAL A 123 -3.43 -9.91 -12.24
CA VAL A 123 -3.02 -11.08 -11.44
C VAL A 123 -3.79 -11.12 -10.13
N CYS A 124 -3.90 -9.99 -9.41
CA CYS A 124 -4.65 -9.91 -8.16
C CYS A 124 -6.15 -10.17 -8.35
N LYS A 125 -6.77 -9.63 -9.40
CA LYS A 125 -8.16 -9.94 -9.74
C LYS A 125 -8.40 -11.44 -9.94
N LYS A 126 -7.45 -12.13 -10.56
CA LYS A 126 -7.58 -13.56 -10.89
C LYS A 126 -7.29 -14.47 -9.70
N TYR A 127 -6.21 -14.23 -8.99
CA TYR A 127 -5.68 -15.15 -7.99
C TYR A 127 -5.97 -14.75 -6.53
N LEU A 128 -6.22 -13.45 -6.28
CA LEU A 128 -6.53 -12.86 -4.98
C LEU A 128 -7.86 -12.07 -4.99
N PRO A 129 -8.96 -12.60 -5.57
CA PRO A 129 -10.19 -11.84 -5.79
C PRO A 129 -10.83 -11.31 -4.50
N HIS A 130 -10.55 -11.94 -3.36
CA HIS A 130 -11.04 -11.54 -2.05
C HIS A 130 -10.45 -10.19 -1.57
N LEU A 131 -9.26 -9.80 -2.06
CA LEU A 131 -8.65 -8.51 -1.69
C LEU A 131 -9.51 -7.36 -2.22
N SER A 132 -9.81 -7.35 -3.50
CA SER A 132 -10.57 -6.26 -4.11
C SER A 132 -12.10 -6.42 -4.02
N LYS A 133 -12.62 -7.66 -3.94
CA LYS A 133 -14.08 -7.98 -3.96
C LYS A 133 -14.86 -7.16 -5.01
N GLY A 134 -14.30 -7.01 -6.20
CA GLY A 134 -14.93 -6.27 -7.29
C GLY A 134 -14.75 -4.74 -7.26
N ALA A 135 -14.04 -4.18 -6.30
CA ALA A 135 -13.84 -2.74 -6.14
C ALA A 135 -13.30 -2.03 -7.39
N PHE A 136 -12.52 -2.72 -8.22
CA PHE A 136 -12.03 -2.17 -9.49
C PHE A 136 -13.12 -1.86 -10.52
N LYS A 137 -14.34 -2.37 -10.34
CA LYS A 137 -15.49 -2.15 -11.25
C LYS A 137 -16.47 -1.09 -10.73
N ASP A 138 -16.23 -0.52 -9.55
CA ASP A 138 -17.10 0.52 -8.98
C ASP A 138 -17.03 1.79 -9.83
N GLU A 139 -18.16 2.37 -10.16
CA GLU A 139 -18.29 3.56 -11.02
C GLU A 139 -17.56 4.80 -10.49
N ARG A 140 -17.35 4.86 -9.18
CA ARG A 140 -16.60 5.95 -8.51
C ARG A 140 -15.09 5.83 -8.68
N VAL A 141 -14.61 4.70 -9.21
CA VAL A 141 -13.17 4.38 -9.32
C VAL A 141 -12.66 4.68 -10.71
N LYS A 142 -11.57 5.44 -10.77
CA LYS A 142 -10.79 5.65 -11.98
C LYS A 142 -9.37 5.14 -11.79
N ILE A 143 -8.97 4.16 -12.59
CA ILE A 143 -7.62 3.61 -12.59
C ILE A 143 -6.78 4.39 -13.61
N LEU A 144 -5.61 4.85 -13.19
CA LEU A 144 -4.62 5.54 -14.02
C LEU A 144 -3.34 4.72 -14.00
N ILE A 145 -3.06 4.03 -15.09
CA ILE A 145 -1.85 3.21 -15.22
C ILE A 145 -0.66 4.09 -15.58
N GLY A 146 0.48 3.83 -14.95
CA GLY A 146 1.75 4.52 -15.16
C GLY A 146 2.35 5.08 -13.88
N ASP A 147 3.49 5.78 -14.01
CA ASP A 147 4.21 6.34 -12.86
C ASP A 147 3.30 7.27 -12.02
N ALA A 148 3.17 6.94 -10.73
CA ALA A 148 2.36 7.72 -9.80
C ALA A 148 2.85 9.18 -9.67
N PHE A 149 4.16 9.42 -9.81
CA PHE A 149 4.76 10.76 -9.78
C PHE A 149 4.30 11.63 -10.96
N GLU A 150 4.15 11.02 -12.14
CA GLU A 150 3.62 11.72 -13.30
C GLU A 150 2.11 11.91 -13.19
N ASN A 151 1.40 10.86 -12.81
CA ASN A 151 -0.06 10.89 -12.75
C ASN A 151 -0.59 11.85 -11.66
N ILE A 152 0.09 11.97 -10.51
CA ILE A 152 -0.32 12.92 -9.47
C ILE A 152 -0.16 14.38 -9.93
N SER A 153 0.82 14.68 -10.81
CA SER A 153 1.02 16.02 -11.34
C SER A 153 -0.15 16.51 -12.20
N LYS A 154 -0.90 15.59 -12.81
CA LYS A 154 -2.09 15.86 -13.65
C LYS A 154 -3.35 16.13 -12.82
N LEU A 155 -3.33 15.88 -11.51
CA LEU A 155 -4.47 16.15 -10.65
C LEU A 155 -4.64 17.66 -10.42
N ARG A 156 -5.89 18.10 -10.27
CA ARG A 156 -6.19 19.50 -9.96
C ARG A 156 -5.65 19.89 -8.59
N LYS A 157 -5.16 21.12 -8.47
CA LYS A 157 -4.81 21.75 -7.19
C LYS A 157 -6.03 21.72 -6.25
N ASN A 158 -5.80 21.49 -4.94
CA ASN A 158 -6.81 21.59 -3.88
C ASN A 158 -8.07 20.75 -4.16
N SER A 159 -7.91 19.53 -4.65
CA SER A 159 -9.02 18.69 -5.11
C SER A 159 -9.19 17.37 -4.35
N GLN A 160 -8.14 16.87 -3.69
CA GLN A 160 -8.17 15.61 -2.97
C GLN A 160 -8.34 15.83 -1.47
N HIS A 161 -9.25 15.06 -0.85
CA HIS A 161 -9.46 15.10 0.60
C HIS A 161 -8.53 14.12 1.31
N ILE A 162 -8.29 12.96 0.68
CA ILE A 162 -7.42 11.90 1.19
C ILE A 162 -6.44 11.51 0.09
N ILE A 163 -5.17 11.35 0.46
CA ILE A 163 -4.17 10.71 -0.39
C ILE A 163 -3.54 9.58 0.41
N PHE A 164 -3.62 8.35 -0.10
CA PHE A 164 -2.93 7.20 0.45
C PHE A 164 -1.64 6.95 -0.34
N ILE A 165 -0.56 6.63 0.38
CA ILE A 165 0.68 6.09 -0.19
C ILE A 165 0.74 4.61 0.16
N ASP A 166 0.54 3.78 -0.86
CA ASP A 166 0.55 2.32 -0.81
C ASP A 166 1.44 1.79 -1.96
N LEU A 167 2.65 2.34 -2.01
CA LEU A 167 3.63 2.04 -3.05
C LEU A 167 4.56 0.95 -2.57
N VAL A 168 4.90 0.05 -3.50
CA VAL A 168 6.05 -0.83 -3.37
C VAL A 168 7.29 0.04 -3.35
N ASP A 169 7.74 0.33 -2.18
CA ASP A 169 9.04 0.94 -2.02
C ASP A 169 9.80 0.10 -1.00
N SER A 170 10.79 -0.60 -1.49
CA SER A 170 11.85 -1.03 -0.61
C SER A 170 12.47 0.27 -0.06
N ALA A 171 11.74 0.88 0.89
CA ALA A 171 12.09 2.15 1.53
C ALA A 171 13.47 2.12 2.17
N VAL A 172 14.10 0.96 2.11
CA VAL A 172 15.43 0.62 2.62
C VAL A 172 16.52 0.99 1.65
N LYS A 173 16.26 0.89 0.37
CA LYS A 173 17.32 1.20 -0.60
C LYS A 173 17.46 2.72 -0.63
N GLU A 174 18.69 3.21 -0.53
CA GLU A 174 19.02 4.64 -0.62
C GLU A 174 18.45 5.30 -1.88
N GLU A 175 18.15 4.51 -2.89
CA GLU A 175 17.56 4.87 -4.18
C GLU A 175 16.02 4.94 -4.19
N SER A 176 15.35 4.77 -3.03
CA SER A 176 13.90 4.84 -2.95
C SER A 176 13.35 6.11 -3.61
N LYS A 177 12.49 5.93 -4.62
CA LYS A 177 11.87 7.05 -5.34
C LYS A 177 10.92 7.85 -4.44
N VAL A 178 10.24 7.20 -3.51
CA VAL A 178 9.23 7.83 -2.63
C VAL A 178 9.88 8.56 -1.47
N PHE A 179 10.84 7.92 -0.78
CA PHE A 179 11.48 8.47 0.41
C PHE A 179 12.95 8.83 0.21
N GLY A 180 13.43 8.80 -1.04
CA GLY A 180 14.78 9.16 -1.48
C GLY A 180 14.83 10.46 -2.29
N ASN A 181 15.66 10.48 -3.33
CA ASN A 181 15.98 11.70 -4.11
C ASN A 181 14.77 12.39 -4.77
N ARG A 182 13.70 11.66 -5.13
CA ARG A 182 12.48 12.22 -5.74
C ARG A 182 11.38 12.58 -4.73
N SER A 183 11.60 12.35 -3.44
CA SER A 183 10.59 12.59 -2.40
C SER A 183 10.10 14.04 -2.38
N ASN A 184 10.99 15.01 -2.48
CA ASN A 184 10.61 16.43 -2.49
C ASN A 184 9.64 16.76 -3.62
N GLN A 185 9.86 16.21 -4.82
CA GLN A 185 8.98 16.43 -5.97
C GLN A 185 7.60 15.80 -5.72
N LEU A 186 7.55 14.56 -5.24
CA LEU A 186 6.31 13.86 -4.94
C LEU A 186 5.50 14.62 -3.88
N PHE A 187 6.11 14.94 -2.75
CA PHE A 187 5.41 15.61 -1.65
C PHE A 187 4.97 17.04 -2.01
N LYS A 188 5.69 17.74 -2.87
CA LYS A 188 5.25 19.04 -3.44
C LYS A 188 3.95 18.86 -4.23
N GLN A 189 3.85 17.81 -5.06
CA GLN A 189 2.63 17.52 -5.82
C GLN A 189 1.49 17.04 -4.91
N ILE A 190 1.77 16.19 -3.93
CA ILE A 190 0.79 15.79 -2.91
C ILE A 190 0.19 17.01 -2.21
N LYS A 191 1.03 17.91 -1.68
CA LYS A 191 0.56 19.15 -1.03
C LYS A 191 -0.27 20.03 -1.96
N ARG A 192 0.13 20.13 -3.23
CA ARG A 192 -0.61 20.89 -4.23
C ARG A 192 -2.01 20.35 -4.46
N CYS A 193 -2.15 19.00 -4.56
CA CYS A 193 -3.42 18.34 -4.83
C CYS A 193 -4.31 18.26 -3.60
N LEU A 194 -3.72 18.15 -2.41
CA LEU A 194 -4.43 17.99 -1.16
C LEU A 194 -5.19 19.28 -0.81
N LYS A 195 -6.45 19.13 -0.40
CA LYS A 195 -7.28 20.22 0.12
C LYS A 195 -6.72 20.73 1.43
N ASP A 196 -7.06 21.96 1.79
CA ASP A 196 -6.83 22.47 3.12
C ASP A 196 -7.62 21.59 4.12
N SER A 197 -6.98 21.19 5.20
CA SER A 197 -7.44 20.13 6.12
C SER A 197 -7.59 18.74 5.48
N GLY A 198 -7.03 18.52 4.31
CA GLY A 198 -6.92 17.18 3.71
C GLY A 198 -5.83 16.35 4.40
N ILE A 199 -5.94 15.04 4.29
CA ILE A 199 -5.07 14.09 4.99
C ILE A 199 -4.29 13.21 4.03
N ILE A 200 -3.04 12.92 4.37
CA ILE A 200 -2.21 11.92 3.74
C ILE A 200 -1.92 10.82 4.75
N VAL A 201 -2.01 9.55 4.33
CA VAL A 201 -1.68 8.38 5.14
C VAL A 201 -0.75 7.47 4.37
N CYS A 202 0.29 6.97 5.02
CA CYS A 202 1.28 6.06 4.47
C CYS A 202 1.47 4.86 5.40
N GLN A 203 1.51 3.65 4.85
CA GLN A 203 2.07 2.51 5.57
C GLN A 203 3.57 2.72 5.74
N ALA A 204 4.08 2.59 6.95
CA ALA A 204 5.43 3.01 7.30
C ALA A 204 6.33 1.87 7.81
N SER A 205 5.78 0.67 8.04
CA SER A 205 6.57 -0.49 8.51
C SER A 205 7.53 -1.00 7.43
N PRO A 206 8.74 -1.40 7.80
CA PRO A 206 9.39 -1.29 9.11
C PRO A 206 10.20 0.01 9.28
N TYR A 207 9.95 1.04 8.48
CA TYR A 207 10.78 2.26 8.37
C TYR A 207 10.09 3.52 8.88
N GLN A 208 9.30 3.39 9.92
CA GLN A 208 8.49 4.46 10.47
C GLN A 208 9.26 5.77 10.69
N ASN A 209 10.46 5.71 11.27
CA ASN A 209 11.26 6.91 11.53
C ASN A 209 11.68 7.65 10.24
N LYS A 210 12.05 6.92 9.18
CA LYS A 210 12.41 7.50 7.89
C LYS A 210 11.20 8.17 7.23
N VAL A 211 10.06 7.48 7.23
CA VAL A 211 8.80 7.99 6.70
C VAL A 211 8.36 9.22 7.49
N PHE A 212 8.34 9.13 8.82
CA PHE A 212 7.96 10.21 9.71
C PHE A 212 8.82 11.47 9.51
N ASN A 213 10.14 11.30 9.47
CA ASN A 213 11.06 12.42 9.24
C ASN A 213 10.90 13.05 7.85
N THR A 214 10.56 12.25 6.83
CA THR A 214 10.26 12.77 5.50
C THR A 214 8.97 13.59 5.52
N PHE A 215 7.92 13.10 6.17
CA PHE A 215 6.67 13.85 6.32
C PHE A 215 6.88 15.19 7.05
N LYS A 216 7.70 15.21 8.12
CA LYS A 216 8.01 16.45 8.88
C LYS A 216 8.68 17.54 8.05
N LYS A 217 9.42 17.18 6.99
CA LYS A 217 9.99 18.17 6.04
C LYS A 217 8.91 18.88 5.22
N HIS A 218 7.73 18.29 5.06
CA HIS A 218 6.69 18.77 4.16
C HIS A 218 5.41 19.22 4.87
N PHE A 219 5.10 18.69 6.06
CA PHE A 219 3.87 18.98 6.80
C PHE A 219 4.18 19.47 8.21
N LYS A 220 3.36 20.40 8.71
CA LYS A 220 3.51 20.92 10.08
C LYS A 220 2.95 19.96 11.13
N LYS A 221 1.83 19.27 10.79
CA LYS A 221 1.14 18.33 11.68
C LYS A 221 1.36 16.92 11.15
N VAL A 222 2.26 16.18 11.79
CA VAL A 222 2.63 14.81 11.43
C VAL A 222 2.48 13.92 12.66
N TYR A 223 1.86 12.76 12.46
CA TYR A 223 1.56 11.80 13.51
C TYR A 223 2.03 10.42 13.09
N GLY A 224 2.54 9.65 14.04
CA GLY A 224 2.78 8.21 13.90
C GLY A 224 1.68 7.45 14.62
N TRP A 225 1.33 6.30 14.10
CA TRP A 225 0.43 5.34 14.74
C TRP A 225 0.99 3.93 14.62
N THR A 226 0.91 3.16 15.69
CA THR A 226 1.26 1.74 15.73
C THR A 226 0.15 0.98 16.44
N ASP A 227 -0.09 -0.26 16.09
CA ASP A 227 -1.05 -1.14 16.76
C ASP A 227 -0.50 -1.74 18.07
N ASP A 228 0.81 -1.63 18.28
CA ASP A 228 1.50 -2.02 19.50
C ASP A 228 2.34 -0.87 20.03
N PHE A 229 2.62 -0.87 21.34
CA PHE A 229 3.51 0.11 21.97
C PHE A 229 4.98 -0.03 21.55
N ASP A 230 5.29 -1.04 20.73
CA ASP A 230 6.63 -1.23 20.16
C ASP A 230 6.74 -0.51 18.81
N LEU A 231 7.67 0.45 18.71
CA LEU A 231 7.99 1.18 17.49
C LEU A 231 8.53 0.29 16.35
N ASN A 232 8.85 -0.97 16.64
CA ASN A 232 9.24 -1.98 15.68
C ASN A 232 8.05 -2.85 15.24
N SER A 233 6.82 -2.50 15.64
CA SER A 233 5.64 -3.28 15.27
C SER A 233 5.41 -3.25 13.77
N ALA A 234 4.88 -4.36 13.31
CA ALA A 234 4.60 -4.62 11.90
C ALA A 234 3.59 -3.68 11.27
N ASN A 235 2.78 -3.01 12.08
CA ASN A 235 1.64 -2.22 11.63
C ASN A 235 1.83 -0.76 12.04
N SER A 236 2.83 -0.11 11.45
CA SER A 236 3.05 1.31 11.68
C SER A 236 2.58 2.14 10.49
N PHE A 237 1.96 3.25 10.80
CA PHE A 237 1.48 4.22 9.82
C PHE A 237 1.95 5.62 10.19
N VAL A 238 2.21 6.42 9.16
CA VAL A 238 2.46 7.85 9.32
C VAL A 238 1.37 8.60 8.57
N TYR A 239 0.79 9.59 9.23
CA TYR A 239 -0.18 10.47 8.57
C TYR A 239 0.10 11.93 8.88
N ALA A 240 -0.37 12.81 7.99
CA ALA A 240 -0.27 14.24 8.16
C ALA A 240 -1.52 14.95 7.67
N VAL A 241 -1.81 16.08 8.31
CA VAL A 241 -2.90 16.99 7.93
C VAL A 241 -2.28 18.25 7.32
N LYS A 242 -2.80 18.68 6.16
CA LYS A 242 -2.35 19.89 5.48
C LYS A 242 -2.86 21.14 6.18
#